data_1e6910bf08a70502e21ceaa7bd693b9d
#
_entry.id   1e6910bf08a70502e21ceaa7bd693b9d
#
_cell.length_a   1.000
_cell.length_b   1.000
_cell.length_c   1.000
_cell.angle_alpha   90.00
_cell.angle_beta   90.00
_cell.angle_gamma   90.00
#
_symmetry.space_group_name_H-M   'P 1'
#
loop_
_entity.id
_entity.type
_entity.pdbx_description
1 polymer ?
#
loop_
_entity_poly.entity_id
_entity_poly.type
_entity_poly.pdbx_seq_one_letter_code
_entity_poly.pdbx_strand_id
1 'polypeptide(L)'
;MAEKKEPVKKVSPRRRARECAVQALYSWALSGNAPEQVELTFVVDQDLKGVDKPYFSRLFRQTVENVEAVDFSMSHYLDRTLDELDPIEKSILRLAVYELQFEPDVPYKVAINEAIEVAKVFGADESHKYINGVLDKVAPALGRK
;
A
#
# COMPACT_ATOMS: atom_id res chain seq x y z
N MET A 1 38.55 16.53 9.25
CA MET A 1 37.37 17.13 9.84
C MET A 1 36.15 16.33 9.42
N ALA A 2 35.47 15.75 10.38
CA ALA A 2 34.30 14.97 10.05
C ALA A 2 33.16 15.91 9.61
N GLU A 3 32.70 15.76 8.38
CA GLU A 3 31.54 16.45 7.95
C GLU A 3 30.32 15.96 8.77
N LYS A 4 29.60 16.89 9.34
CA LYS A 4 28.31 16.58 9.95
C LYS A 4 27.37 16.17 8.84
N LYS A 5 27.22 14.86 8.65
CA LYS A 5 26.13 14.34 7.82
C LYS A 5 24.84 14.57 8.58
N GLU A 6 23.89 15.21 7.93
CA GLU A 6 22.53 15.27 8.47
C GLU A 6 22.06 13.83 8.70
N PRO A 7 21.41 13.56 9.86
CA PRO A 7 20.89 12.22 10.09
C PRO A 7 19.87 11.88 9.02
N VAL A 8 20.14 10.81 8.28
CA VAL A 8 19.16 10.27 7.34
C VAL A 8 17.95 9.85 8.14
N LYS A 9 16.80 10.42 7.83
CA LYS A 9 15.54 10.00 8.45
C LYS A 9 15.33 8.53 8.18
N LYS A 10 15.37 7.73 9.24
CA LYS A 10 15.04 6.31 9.13
C LYS A 10 13.56 6.18 8.85
N VAL A 11 13.24 5.48 7.77
CA VAL A 11 11.88 5.10 7.47
C VAL A 11 11.43 4.09 8.53
N SER A 12 10.22 4.27 9.05
CA SER A 12 9.71 3.39 10.10
C SER A 12 9.55 1.96 9.59
N PRO A 13 9.68 0.94 10.46
CA PRO A 13 9.47 -0.45 10.07
C PRO A 13 8.10 -0.71 9.44
N ARG A 14 7.06 -0.01 9.89
CA ARG A 14 5.72 -0.15 9.31
C ARG A 14 5.62 0.48 7.93
N ARG A 15 6.27 1.62 7.69
CA ARG A 15 6.31 2.20 6.35
C ARG A 15 7.05 1.26 5.40
N ARG A 16 8.16 0.68 5.85
CA ARG A 16 8.87 -0.32 5.05
C ARG A 16 7.99 -1.52 4.75
N ALA A 17 7.20 -1.96 5.72
CA ALA A 17 6.25 -3.05 5.51
C ALA A 17 5.21 -2.70 4.44
N ARG A 18 4.72 -1.45 4.44
CA ARG A 18 3.78 -0.99 3.41
C ARG A 18 4.42 -0.95 2.03
N GLU A 19 5.64 -0.46 1.92
CA GLU A 19 6.38 -0.47 0.65
C GLU A 19 6.54 -1.88 0.11
N CYS A 20 6.93 -2.81 0.97
CA CYS A 20 7.07 -4.22 0.59
C CYS A 20 5.72 -4.83 0.19
N ALA A 21 4.66 -4.52 0.93
CA ALA A 21 3.33 -5.05 0.62
C ALA A 21 2.82 -4.56 -0.74
N VAL A 22 3.08 -3.31 -1.09
CA VAL A 22 2.73 -2.77 -2.41
C VAL A 22 3.47 -3.53 -3.51
N GLN A 23 4.77 -3.78 -3.33
CA GLN A 23 5.56 -4.53 -4.31
C GLN A 23 5.05 -5.97 -4.46
N ALA A 24 4.71 -6.61 -3.35
CA ALA A 24 4.17 -7.96 -3.38
C ALA A 24 2.79 -7.99 -4.04
N LEU A 25 1.93 -7.01 -3.77
CA LEU A 25 0.62 -6.89 -4.41
C LEU A 25 0.75 -6.69 -5.92
N TYR A 26 1.70 -5.87 -6.33
CA TYR A 26 2.01 -5.66 -7.74
C TYR A 26 2.42 -6.98 -8.40
N SER A 27 3.34 -7.71 -7.79
CA SER A 27 3.80 -9.00 -8.29
C SER A 27 2.65 -10.01 -8.37
N TRP A 28 1.82 -10.06 -7.34
CA TRP A 28 0.65 -10.94 -7.32
C TRP A 28 -0.33 -10.62 -8.45
N ALA A 29 -0.63 -9.34 -8.65
CA ALA A 29 -1.57 -8.92 -9.68
C ALA A 29 -1.07 -9.25 -11.10
N LEU A 30 0.23 -9.14 -11.34
CA LEU A 30 0.80 -9.40 -12.65
C LEU A 30 1.04 -10.89 -12.92
N SER A 31 1.46 -11.65 -11.90
CA SER A 31 1.83 -13.06 -12.10
C SER A 31 0.64 -14.01 -12.04
N GLY A 32 -0.40 -13.66 -11.29
CA GLY A 32 -1.50 -14.57 -11.04
C GLY A 32 -1.13 -15.74 -10.12
N ASN A 33 0.07 -15.72 -9.54
CA ASN A 33 0.50 -16.78 -8.62
C ASN A 33 -0.26 -16.70 -7.28
N ALA A 34 -0.31 -17.83 -6.57
CA ALA A 34 -0.91 -17.88 -5.24
C ALA A 34 -0.18 -16.93 -4.29
N PRO A 35 -0.90 -16.27 -3.36
CA PRO A 35 -0.25 -15.34 -2.42
C PRO A 35 0.88 -15.98 -1.63
N GLU A 36 0.75 -17.23 -1.23
CA GLU A 36 1.79 -17.96 -0.49
C GLU A 36 3.08 -18.02 -1.28
N GLN A 37 2.97 -18.26 -2.58
CA GLN A 37 4.12 -18.34 -3.48
C GLN A 37 4.75 -16.97 -3.68
N VAL A 38 3.94 -15.94 -3.87
CA VAL A 38 4.43 -14.58 -4.05
C VAL A 38 5.17 -14.11 -2.80
N GLU A 39 4.61 -14.34 -1.63
CA GLU A 39 5.26 -13.94 -0.37
C GLU A 39 6.59 -14.69 -0.17
N LEU A 40 6.61 -16.01 -0.41
CA LEU A 40 7.82 -16.80 -0.25
C LEU A 40 8.93 -16.29 -1.17
N THR A 41 8.62 -16.07 -2.44
CA THR A 41 9.58 -15.54 -3.41
C THR A 41 10.08 -14.15 -2.98
N PHE A 42 9.18 -13.30 -2.50
CA PHE A 42 9.53 -11.96 -2.05
C PHE A 42 10.50 -12.01 -0.86
N VAL A 43 10.22 -12.85 0.13
CA VAL A 43 11.05 -12.98 1.33
C VAL A 43 12.45 -13.52 0.98
N VAL A 44 12.53 -14.44 0.02
CA VAL A 44 13.81 -14.98 -0.42
C VAL A 44 14.64 -13.97 -1.20
N ASP A 45 13.98 -13.19 -2.08
CA ASP A 45 14.68 -12.32 -3.02
C ASP A 45 15.00 -10.93 -2.46
N GLN A 46 14.29 -10.49 -1.41
CA GLN A 46 14.43 -9.13 -0.89
C GLN A 46 15.08 -9.12 0.49
N ASP A 47 15.83 -8.06 0.74
CA ASP A 47 16.36 -7.80 2.08
C ASP A 47 15.28 -7.14 2.93
N LEU A 48 14.77 -7.86 3.91
CA LEU A 48 13.71 -7.39 4.80
C LEU A 48 14.25 -6.81 6.11
N LYS A 49 15.53 -6.48 6.15
CA LYS A 49 16.10 -5.84 7.33
C LYS A 49 15.41 -4.49 7.58
N GLY A 50 14.99 -4.25 8.81
CA GLY A 50 14.31 -3.01 9.16
C GLY A 50 12.83 -2.98 8.78
N VAL A 51 12.29 -4.08 8.27
CA VAL A 51 10.86 -4.21 7.93
C VAL A 51 10.13 -4.87 9.10
N ASP A 52 8.93 -4.35 9.42
CA ASP A 52 8.00 -5.04 10.31
C ASP A 52 7.41 -6.23 9.54
N LYS A 53 8.05 -7.38 9.65
CA LYS A 53 7.70 -8.56 8.85
C LYS A 53 6.29 -9.09 9.13
N PRO A 54 5.86 -9.21 10.39
CA PRO A 54 4.48 -9.63 10.65
C PRO A 54 3.45 -8.70 10.04
N TYR A 55 3.69 -7.39 10.10
CA TYR A 55 2.78 -6.42 9.50
C TYR A 55 2.77 -6.50 7.98
N PHE A 56 3.94 -6.65 7.36
CA PHE A 56 4.05 -6.88 5.91
C PHE A 56 3.21 -8.08 5.47
N SER A 57 3.39 -9.22 6.14
CA SER A 57 2.67 -10.45 5.79
C SER A 57 1.16 -10.25 5.93
N ARG A 58 0.72 -9.63 7.03
CA ARG A 58 -0.70 -9.35 7.26
C ARG A 58 -1.27 -8.43 6.19
N LEU A 59 -0.60 -7.33 5.90
CA LEU A 59 -1.05 -6.39 4.90
C LEU A 59 -1.21 -7.05 3.54
N PHE A 60 -0.19 -7.78 3.12
CA PHE A 60 -0.22 -8.43 1.82
C PHE A 60 -1.30 -9.51 1.75
N ARG A 61 -1.28 -10.46 2.70
CA ARG A 61 -2.22 -11.59 2.70
C ARG A 61 -3.65 -11.16 2.84
N GLN A 62 -3.92 -10.25 3.76
CA GLN A 62 -5.29 -9.82 4.03
C GLN A 62 -5.83 -8.92 2.92
N THR A 63 -5.00 -8.13 2.27
CA THR A 63 -5.43 -7.36 1.11
C THR A 63 -5.83 -8.30 -0.03
N VAL A 64 -5.05 -9.34 -0.30
CA VAL A 64 -5.38 -10.32 -1.32
C VAL A 64 -6.69 -11.04 -0.97
N GLU A 65 -6.81 -11.49 0.27
CA GLU A 65 -7.99 -12.22 0.72
C GLU A 65 -9.27 -11.39 0.62
N ASN A 66 -9.16 -10.09 0.86
CA ASN A 66 -10.31 -9.17 0.84
C ASN A 66 -10.36 -8.30 -0.41
N VAL A 67 -9.70 -8.70 -1.48
CA VAL A 67 -9.53 -7.86 -2.67
C VAL A 67 -10.87 -7.47 -3.30
N GLU A 68 -11.85 -8.37 -3.31
CA GLU A 68 -13.17 -8.06 -3.89
C GLU A 68 -13.88 -6.95 -3.10
N ALA A 69 -13.86 -7.04 -1.77
CA ALA A 69 -14.46 -6.03 -0.91
C ALA A 69 -13.72 -4.68 -1.05
N VAL A 70 -12.39 -4.74 -1.09
CA VAL A 70 -11.54 -3.56 -1.24
C VAL A 70 -11.82 -2.87 -2.58
N ASP A 71 -11.83 -3.62 -3.66
CA ASP A 71 -12.09 -3.08 -5.00
C ASP A 71 -13.50 -2.49 -5.09
N PHE A 72 -14.48 -3.17 -4.52
CA PHE A 72 -15.84 -2.66 -4.48
C PHE A 72 -15.95 -1.32 -3.75
N SER A 73 -15.26 -1.21 -2.61
CA SER A 73 -15.30 0.01 -1.80
C SER A 73 -14.74 1.22 -2.52
N MET A 74 -13.72 1.04 -3.36
CA MET A 74 -13.10 2.18 -4.04
C MET A 74 -13.64 2.44 -5.44
N SER A 75 -14.27 1.46 -6.09
CA SER A 75 -14.64 1.57 -7.50
C SER A 75 -15.54 2.76 -7.82
N HIS A 76 -16.42 3.12 -6.90
CA HIS A 76 -17.34 4.24 -7.07
C HIS A 76 -16.66 5.61 -7.07
N TYR A 77 -15.42 5.69 -6.60
CA TYR A 77 -14.70 6.95 -6.44
C TYR A 77 -13.55 7.11 -7.43
N LEU A 78 -13.40 6.14 -8.33
CA LEU A 78 -12.43 6.22 -9.40
C LEU A 78 -13.04 6.98 -10.59
N ASP A 79 -12.19 7.72 -11.31
CA ASP A 79 -12.60 8.39 -12.55
C ASP A 79 -12.45 7.48 -13.77
N ARG A 80 -12.05 6.24 -13.55
CA ARG A 80 -11.82 5.22 -14.56
C ARG A 80 -12.09 3.85 -13.96
N THR A 81 -12.07 2.80 -14.79
CA THR A 81 -12.26 1.44 -14.28
C THR A 81 -10.99 0.95 -13.57
N LEU A 82 -11.15 -0.08 -12.73
CA LEU A 82 -10.01 -0.72 -12.06
C LEU A 82 -8.96 -1.20 -13.07
N ASP A 83 -9.40 -1.74 -14.20
CA ASP A 83 -8.49 -2.25 -15.23
C ASP A 83 -7.69 -1.14 -15.92
N GLU A 84 -8.20 0.07 -15.90
CA GLU A 84 -7.51 1.22 -16.50
C GLU A 84 -6.49 1.85 -15.57
N LEU A 85 -6.47 1.47 -14.29
CA LEU A 85 -5.50 1.99 -13.34
C LEU A 85 -4.10 1.45 -13.65
N ASP A 86 -3.10 2.32 -13.50
CA ASP A 86 -1.73 1.87 -13.46
C ASP A 86 -1.58 0.80 -12.38
N PRO A 87 -0.89 -0.33 -12.67
CA PRO A 87 -0.78 -1.42 -11.68
C PRO A 87 -0.16 -1.03 -10.34
N ILE A 88 0.77 -0.08 -10.33
CA ILE A 88 1.35 0.41 -9.07
C ILE A 88 0.32 1.23 -8.30
N GLU A 89 -0.37 2.16 -8.98
CA GLU A 89 -1.44 2.94 -8.34
C GLU A 89 -2.53 2.03 -7.78
N LYS A 90 -2.92 1.01 -8.55
CA LYS A 90 -3.91 0.03 -8.10
C LYS A 90 -3.44 -0.69 -6.83
N SER A 91 -2.18 -1.10 -6.78
CA SER A 91 -1.63 -1.79 -5.62
C SER A 91 -1.61 -0.89 -4.39
N ILE A 92 -1.23 0.37 -4.55
CA ILE A 92 -1.22 1.35 -3.46
C ILE A 92 -2.64 1.61 -2.95
N LEU A 93 -3.58 1.82 -3.86
CA LEU A 93 -4.98 2.05 -3.51
C LEU A 93 -5.58 0.83 -2.79
N ARG A 94 -5.33 -0.37 -3.28
CA ARG A 94 -5.82 -1.59 -2.64
C ARG A 94 -5.32 -1.71 -1.21
N LEU A 95 -4.03 -1.47 -1.00
CA LEU A 95 -3.45 -1.54 0.35
C LEU A 95 -4.07 -0.50 1.27
N ALA A 96 -4.17 0.74 0.81
CA ALA A 96 -4.71 1.83 1.64
C ALA A 96 -6.18 1.62 1.96
N VAL A 97 -6.98 1.19 0.99
CA VAL A 97 -8.40 0.89 1.22
C VAL A 97 -8.54 -0.29 2.18
N TYR A 98 -7.67 -1.30 2.05
CA TYR A 98 -7.65 -2.40 3.02
C TYR A 98 -7.43 -1.85 4.44
N GLU A 99 -6.43 -1.01 4.64
CA GLU A 99 -6.15 -0.45 5.97
C GLU A 99 -7.33 0.37 6.49
N LEU A 100 -7.95 1.17 5.64
CA LEU A 100 -9.12 1.96 6.01
C LEU A 100 -10.31 1.07 6.40
N GLN A 101 -10.49 -0.03 5.71
CA GLN A 101 -11.67 -0.88 5.88
C GLN A 101 -11.50 -1.94 6.97
N PHE A 102 -10.31 -2.49 7.14
CA PHE A 102 -10.07 -3.66 7.97
C PHE A 102 -9.06 -3.48 9.09
N GLU A 103 -8.41 -2.32 9.20
CA GLU A 103 -7.44 -2.05 10.26
C GLU A 103 -7.92 -0.84 11.09
N PRO A 104 -8.93 -1.03 11.94
CA PRO A 104 -9.53 0.10 12.66
C PRO A 104 -8.58 0.80 13.62
N ASP A 105 -7.52 0.12 14.06
CA ASP A 105 -6.52 0.70 14.95
C ASP A 105 -5.55 1.65 14.24
N VAL A 106 -5.52 1.63 12.91
CA VAL A 106 -4.73 2.58 12.14
C VAL A 106 -5.60 3.83 11.90
N PRO A 107 -5.21 5.00 12.41
CA PRO A 107 -5.97 6.22 12.13
C PRO A 107 -6.09 6.47 10.63
N TYR A 108 -7.26 6.94 10.18
CA TYR A 108 -7.47 7.10 8.74
C TYR A 108 -6.49 8.08 8.10
N LYS A 109 -6.11 9.13 8.83
CA LYS A 109 -5.10 10.09 8.33
C LYS A 109 -3.75 9.44 8.14
N VAL A 110 -3.38 8.50 9.01
CA VAL A 110 -2.12 7.75 8.88
C VAL A 110 -2.19 6.86 7.64
N ALA A 111 -3.29 6.13 7.46
CA ALA A 111 -3.44 5.25 6.29
C ALA A 111 -3.30 6.05 4.99
N ILE A 112 -3.95 7.21 4.91
CA ILE A 112 -3.90 8.06 3.71
C ILE A 112 -2.49 8.64 3.52
N ASN A 113 -1.90 9.22 4.57
CA ASN A 113 -0.57 9.82 4.47
C ASN A 113 0.50 8.80 4.09
N GLU A 114 0.41 7.57 4.61
CA GLU A 114 1.36 6.52 4.28
C GLU A 114 1.20 6.08 2.82
N ALA A 115 -0.03 6.02 2.32
CA ALA A 115 -0.27 5.73 0.91
C ALA A 115 0.37 6.80 0.01
N ILE A 116 0.26 8.07 0.40
CA ILE A 116 0.87 9.18 -0.34
C ILE A 116 2.39 9.04 -0.36
N GLU A 117 3.00 8.73 0.79
CA GLU A 117 4.46 8.56 0.88
C GLU A 117 4.95 7.40 0.03
N VAL A 118 4.22 6.28 0.04
CA VAL A 118 4.55 5.12 -0.80
C VAL A 118 4.39 5.48 -2.28
N ALA A 119 3.36 6.24 -2.63
CA ALA A 119 3.15 6.68 -4.00
C ALA A 119 4.30 7.54 -4.51
N LYS A 120 4.86 8.39 -3.65
CA LYS A 120 6.03 9.20 -4.01
C LYS A 120 7.27 8.37 -4.30
N VAL A 121 7.38 7.19 -3.66
CA VAL A 121 8.52 6.29 -3.87
C VAL A 121 8.37 5.50 -5.17
N PHE A 122 7.19 4.98 -5.46
CA PHE A 122 6.97 4.02 -6.55
C PHE A 122 6.18 4.57 -7.73
N GLY A 123 5.35 5.57 -7.48
CA GLY A 123 4.46 6.09 -8.51
C GLY A 123 5.13 7.08 -9.45
N ALA A 124 4.46 7.37 -10.55
CA ALA A 124 4.83 8.46 -11.42
C ALA A 124 4.53 9.80 -10.75
N ASP A 125 5.11 10.87 -11.28
CA ASP A 125 4.82 12.22 -10.84
C ASP A 125 3.30 12.44 -10.82
N GLU A 126 2.78 13.06 -9.78
CA GLU A 126 1.36 13.38 -9.60
C GLU A 126 0.46 12.19 -9.17
N SER A 127 0.95 10.94 -9.20
CA SER A 127 0.17 9.79 -8.74
C SER A 127 -0.38 9.99 -7.32
N HIS A 128 0.42 10.58 -6.45
CA HIS A 128 0.02 10.77 -5.06
C HIS A 128 -1.19 11.70 -4.93
N LYS A 129 -1.37 12.65 -5.84
CA LYS A 129 -2.52 13.56 -5.83
C LYS A 129 -3.80 12.82 -6.18
N TYR A 130 -3.75 11.95 -7.18
CA TYR A 130 -4.89 11.13 -7.58
C TYR A 130 -5.28 10.18 -6.44
N ILE A 131 -4.28 9.49 -5.87
CA ILE A 131 -4.49 8.55 -4.76
C ILE A 131 -5.11 9.28 -3.56
N ASN A 132 -4.58 10.46 -3.20
CA ASN A 132 -5.13 11.26 -2.11
C ASN A 132 -6.59 11.61 -2.38
N GLY A 133 -6.91 12.05 -3.59
CA GLY A 133 -8.28 12.42 -3.96
C GLY A 133 -9.26 11.25 -3.82
N VAL A 134 -8.86 10.06 -4.25
CA VAL A 134 -9.69 8.87 -4.12
C VAL A 134 -9.90 8.51 -2.65
N LEU A 135 -8.81 8.46 -1.87
CA LEU A 135 -8.86 8.04 -0.47
C LEU A 135 -9.64 9.02 0.41
N ASP A 136 -9.57 10.32 0.10
CA ASP A 136 -10.36 11.33 0.82
C ASP A 136 -11.88 11.11 0.66
N LYS A 137 -12.29 10.45 -0.40
CA LYS A 137 -13.69 10.09 -0.62
C LYS A 137 -14.04 8.72 -0.03
N VAL A 138 -13.13 7.78 -0.12
CA VAL A 138 -13.34 6.40 0.37
C VAL A 138 -13.42 6.38 1.90
N ALA A 139 -12.55 7.09 2.59
CA ALA A 139 -12.48 7.05 4.05
C ALA A 139 -13.82 7.44 4.71
N PRO A 140 -14.45 8.58 4.37
CA PRO A 140 -15.76 8.91 4.94
C PRO A 140 -16.84 7.88 4.57
N ALA A 141 -16.80 7.34 3.35
CA ALA A 141 -17.77 6.34 2.92
C ALA A 141 -17.68 5.06 3.74
N LEU A 142 -16.49 4.75 4.28
CA LEU A 142 -16.27 3.62 5.18
C LEU A 142 -16.50 3.98 6.66
N GLY A 143 -17.00 5.19 6.94
CA GLY A 143 -17.22 5.63 8.31
C GLY A 143 -15.94 6.06 9.03
N ARG A 144 -14.86 6.27 8.31
CA ARG A 144 -13.57 6.68 8.87
C ARG A 144 -13.41 8.19 8.78
N LYS A 145 -13.50 8.81 9.92
CA LYS A 145 -13.40 10.27 10.03
C LYS A 145 -12.37 10.67 11.08
#